data_12ace86607ab498b87ce8fafb6800998
#
_entry.id   12ace86607ab498b87ce8fafb6800998
#
_cell.length_a   1.000
_cell.length_b   1.000
_cell.length_c   1.000
_cell.angle_alpha   90.00
_cell.angle_beta   90.00
_cell.angle_gamma   90.00
#
_symmetry.space_group_name_H-M   'P 1'
#
loop_
_entity.id
_entity.type
_entity.pdbx_description
1 polymer ?
#
loop_
_entity_poly.entity_id
_entity_poly.type
_entity_poly.pdbx_seq_one_letter_code
_entity_poly.pdbx_strand_id
1 'polypeptide(L)'
;MPSILLVTNDFGPRAGGIETFVIGLLERVPKGEVVVYTSSQPSSEEYDQRWMRDFGVEVIRDSAKILLPTPLVITRLQRIIRQRNITTVWFGAAAPLAFSARWLRRAGADHIVALTHGHEVWWSKVWPFSWFMREIAKNVDVATYLGEFTRSAMLSRFKDTSKLIKIAPGIDTEHFVPSVSHDLRAVHGISDRPTLISVGRLVHRKGQDRLVEAMPQILKEVPNATLVFIGEGPHRKVLDALVSKLDLHESVKFIGRIQYSELPRYISMGDVFAMPSRSRLFGLEVEGLGIVYLEASACGLPVIGGASGGAPDAVQHGITGYVVDGNNVKEIAARAIELLQDSELRARMGKSGRQWVVDEWRWQIWSEKFNKTLKISI
;
A
#
# COMPACT_ATOMS: atom_id res chain seq x y z
N MET A 1 0.47 29.83 -11.66
CA MET A 1 -0.83 29.46 -11.03
C MET A 1 -0.98 27.98 -11.14
N PRO A 2 -1.57 27.30 -10.14
CA PRO A 2 -1.71 25.85 -10.19
C PRO A 2 -2.51 25.42 -11.41
N SER A 3 -2.00 24.42 -12.13
CA SER A 3 -2.62 23.87 -13.35
C SER A 3 -3.37 22.56 -13.09
N ILE A 4 -3.18 21.99 -11.90
CA ILE A 4 -3.67 20.66 -11.53
C ILE A 4 -4.62 20.74 -10.34
N LEU A 5 -5.74 20.03 -10.42
CA LEU A 5 -6.69 19.84 -9.31
C LEU A 5 -6.68 18.37 -8.86
N LEU A 6 -6.18 18.10 -7.66
CA LEU A 6 -6.33 16.80 -7.01
C LEU A 6 -7.69 16.74 -6.32
N VAL A 7 -8.50 15.75 -6.67
CA VAL A 7 -9.81 15.46 -6.05
C VAL A 7 -9.74 14.13 -5.33
N THR A 8 -9.86 14.12 -3.99
CA THR A 8 -9.70 12.90 -3.21
C THR A 8 -10.45 12.95 -1.88
N ASN A 9 -10.85 11.78 -1.37
CA ASN A 9 -11.24 11.58 0.03
C ASN A 9 -10.04 11.18 0.90
N ASP A 10 -8.94 10.78 0.25
CA ASP A 10 -7.77 10.17 0.88
C ASP A 10 -6.66 11.22 1.03
N PHE A 11 -6.91 12.14 1.98
CA PHE A 11 -5.99 13.22 2.33
C PHE A 11 -6.02 13.48 3.83
N GLY A 12 -4.86 13.61 4.45
CA GLY A 12 -4.72 13.74 5.91
C GLY A 12 -5.61 14.79 6.59
N PRO A 13 -5.56 14.86 7.94
CA PRO A 13 -4.54 14.28 8.84
C PRO A 13 -4.70 12.80 9.21
N ARG A 14 -5.80 12.15 8.86
CA ARG A 14 -5.90 10.70 9.11
C ARG A 14 -4.85 9.93 8.30
N ALA A 15 -4.47 8.74 8.78
CA ALA A 15 -3.49 7.88 8.14
C ALA A 15 -4.14 6.63 7.53
N GLY A 16 -3.74 6.25 6.32
CA GLY A 16 -4.15 5.04 5.62
C GLY A 16 -3.23 4.76 4.44
N GLY A 17 -3.32 3.55 3.88
CA GLY A 17 -2.43 3.17 2.78
C GLY A 17 -2.65 3.97 1.49
N ILE A 18 -3.90 4.33 1.18
CA ILE A 18 -4.23 5.16 0.02
C ILE A 18 -3.75 6.59 0.25
N GLU A 19 -4.05 7.15 1.43
CA GLU A 19 -3.58 8.47 1.84
C GLU A 19 -2.06 8.59 1.72
N THR A 20 -1.31 7.63 2.25
CA THR A 20 0.16 7.61 2.17
C THR A 20 0.65 7.62 0.73
N PHE A 21 0.00 6.86 -0.16
CA PHE A 21 0.38 6.82 -1.56
C PHE A 21 0.08 8.15 -2.28
N VAL A 22 -1.13 8.69 -2.12
CA VAL A 22 -1.53 9.98 -2.74
C VAL A 22 -0.63 11.11 -2.24
N ILE A 23 -0.37 11.16 -0.93
CA ILE A 23 0.53 12.13 -0.29
C ILE A 23 1.95 11.96 -0.82
N GLY A 24 2.48 10.75 -0.88
CA GLY A 24 3.83 10.49 -1.39
C GLY A 24 4.04 10.92 -2.84
N LEU A 25 3.00 10.82 -3.68
CA LEU A 25 3.03 11.38 -5.04
C LEU A 25 2.98 12.92 -5.00
N LEU A 26 2.08 13.49 -4.19
CA LEU A 26 1.87 14.93 -4.11
C LEU A 26 3.11 15.69 -3.60
N GLU A 27 3.82 15.15 -2.61
CA GLU A 27 5.09 15.69 -2.10
C GLU A 27 6.17 15.84 -3.18
N ARG A 28 6.04 15.10 -4.28
CA ARG A 28 7.01 15.01 -5.38
C ARG A 28 6.54 15.68 -6.67
N VAL A 29 5.39 16.34 -6.62
CA VAL A 29 4.97 17.26 -7.68
C VAL A 29 5.67 18.61 -7.46
N PRO A 30 6.04 19.36 -8.52
CA PRO A 30 6.61 20.70 -8.38
C PRO A 30 5.74 21.62 -7.52
N LYS A 31 6.39 22.44 -6.68
CA LYS A 31 5.69 23.31 -5.73
C LYS A 31 4.74 24.28 -6.43
N GLY A 32 3.54 24.43 -5.86
CA GLY A 32 2.56 25.40 -6.34
C GLY A 32 1.76 24.98 -7.58
N GLU A 33 1.98 23.76 -8.11
CA GLU A 33 1.27 23.26 -9.30
C GLU A 33 -0.09 22.64 -8.98
N VAL A 34 -0.35 22.28 -7.72
CA VAL A 34 -1.55 21.52 -7.33
C VAL A 34 -2.42 22.28 -6.34
N VAL A 35 -3.72 22.27 -6.60
CA VAL A 35 -4.77 22.56 -5.61
C VAL A 35 -5.42 21.23 -5.22
N VAL A 36 -5.61 21.01 -3.93
CA VAL A 36 -6.31 19.85 -3.40
C VAL A 36 -7.74 20.19 -3.05
N TYR A 37 -8.69 19.40 -3.55
CA TYR A 37 -10.09 19.43 -3.10
C TYR A 37 -10.41 18.12 -2.39
N THR A 38 -10.75 18.20 -1.11
CA THR A 38 -10.94 17.02 -0.26
C THR A 38 -12.12 17.18 0.70
N SER A 39 -12.50 16.10 1.36
CA SER A 39 -13.56 16.07 2.39
C SER A 39 -13.12 16.76 3.68
N SER A 40 -14.09 17.17 4.52
CA SER A 40 -13.79 17.71 5.84
C SER A 40 -13.25 16.63 6.78
N GLN A 41 -12.30 17.04 7.62
CA GLN A 41 -11.76 16.21 8.71
C GLN A 41 -11.54 17.08 9.95
N PRO A 42 -11.72 16.53 11.17
CA PRO A 42 -11.40 17.26 12.39
C PRO A 42 -9.92 17.64 12.45
N SER A 43 -9.61 18.78 13.05
CA SER A 43 -8.23 19.26 13.31
C SER A 43 -7.33 19.28 12.06
N SER A 44 -7.90 19.67 10.91
CA SER A 44 -7.17 19.69 9.63
C SER A 44 -6.47 21.02 9.34
N GLU A 45 -6.75 22.09 10.07
CA GLU A 45 -6.26 23.45 9.77
C GLU A 45 -4.73 23.55 9.78
N GLU A 46 -4.10 23.04 10.83
CA GLU A 46 -2.63 23.02 10.95
C GLU A 46 -1.99 22.15 9.86
N TYR A 47 -2.62 21.03 9.56
CA TYR A 47 -2.19 20.13 8.47
C TYR A 47 -2.24 20.83 7.11
N ASP A 48 -3.32 21.54 6.82
CA ASP A 48 -3.49 22.26 5.55
C ASP A 48 -2.52 23.46 5.43
N GLN A 49 -2.29 24.18 6.53
CA GLN A 49 -1.28 25.26 6.59
C GLN A 49 0.13 24.73 6.34
N ARG A 50 0.46 23.53 6.84
CA ARG A 50 1.75 22.87 6.55
C ARG A 50 1.90 22.61 5.06
N TRP A 51 0.87 22.10 4.38
CA TRP A 51 0.91 21.84 2.94
C TRP A 51 1.13 23.11 2.13
N MET A 52 0.48 24.20 2.51
CA MET A 52 0.72 25.50 1.88
C MET A 52 2.16 25.96 2.09
N ARG A 53 2.66 25.93 3.33
CA ARG A 53 4.00 26.41 3.67
C ARG A 53 5.11 25.60 3.03
N ASP A 54 5.03 24.27 3.12
CA ASP A 54 6.14 23.38 2.77
C ASP A 54 6.14 23.03 1.27
N PHE A 55 4.96 22.93 0.65
CA PHE A 55 4.78 22.49 -0.74
C PHE A 55 4.06 23.50 -1.65
N GLY A 56 3.57 24.62 -1.13
CA GLY A 56 2.77 25.57 -1.90
C GLY A 56 1.43 24.99 -2.38
N VAL A 57 0.92 23.99 -1.69
CA VAL A 57 -0.34 23.31 -2.02
C VAL A 57 -1.48 23.93 -1.23
N GLU A 58 -2.42 24.55 -1.95
CA GLU A 58 -3.67 25.03 -1.38
C GLU A 58 -4.63 23.88 -1.19
N VAL A 59 -5.23 23.75 0.02
CA VAL A 59 -6.21 22.72 0.34
C VAL A 59 -7.59 23.36 0.51
N ILE A 60 -8.53 22.93 -0.31
CA ILE A 60 -9.94 23.34 -0.25
C ILE A 60 -10.74 22.17 0.31
N ARG A 61 -11.28 22.32 1.52
CA ARG A 61 -12.11 21.31 2.15
C ARG A 61 -13.58 21.56 1.89
N ASP A 62 -14.26 20.52 1.39
CA ASP A 62 -15.72 20.48 1.31
C ASP A 62 -16.31 20.30 2.72
N SER A 63 -17.54 20.78 2.92
CA SER A 63 -18.27 20.54 4.18
C SER A 63 -18.70 19.07 4.38
N ALA A 64 -18.70 18.28 3.31
CA ALA A 64 -19.05 16.87 3.38
C ALA A 64 -17.92 16.04 4.04
N LYS A 65 -18.28 15.10 4.90
CA LYS A 65 -17.35 14.15 5.52
C LYS A 65 -16.80 13.12 4.51
N ILE A 66 -17.53 12.88 3.44
CA ILE A 66 -17.14 12.01 2.33
C ILE A 66 -17.60 12.68 1.04
N LEU A 67 -16.68 12.88 0.11
CA LEU A 67 -17.02 13.37 -1.22
C LEU A 67 -17.63 12.24 -2.05
N LEU A 68 -18.78 12.56 -2.64
CA LEU A 68 -19.41 11.72 -3.67
C LEU A 68 -19.65 12.59 -4.91
N PRO A 69 -19.76 12.01 -6.11
CA PRO A 69 -19.97 12.74 -7.35
C PRO A 69 -21.43 13.28 -7.47
N THR A 70 -21.86 14.03 -6.46
CA THR A 70 -23.17 14.68 -6.42
C THR A 70 -23.19 15.94 -7.30
N PRO A 71 -24.38 16.41 -7.75
CA PRO A 71 -24.47 17.66 -8.53
C PRO A 71 -23.80 18.86 -7.84
N LEU A 72 -23.93 18.95 -6.50
CA LEU A 72 -23.32 20.02 -5.72
C LEU A 72 -21.80 20.00 -5.76
N VAL A 73 -21.19 18.81 -5.50
CA VAL A 73 -19.74 18.61 -5.56
C VAL A 73 -19.23 18.89 -6.99
N ILE A 74 -19.92 18.37 -8.01
CA ILE A 74 -19.55 18.61 -9.41
C ILE A 74 -19.58 20.12 -9.73
N THR A 75 -20.61 20.85 -9.31
CA THR A 75 -20.71 22.29 -9.54
C THR A 75 -19.56 23.07 -8.85
N ARG A 76 -19.18 22.68 -7.64
CA ARG A 76 -18.04 23.26 -6.90
C ARG A 76 -16.72 23.01 -7.65
N LEU A 77 -16.48 21.78 -8.09
CA LEU A 77 -15.31 21.41 -8.87
C LEU A 77 -15.24 22.18 -10.20
N GLN A 78 -16.36 22.30 -10.92
CA GLN A 78 -16.43 23.08 -12.15
C GLN A 78 -16.11 24.57 -11.93
N ARG A 79 -16.56 25.14 -10.79
CA ARG A 79 -16.24 26.51 -10.42
C ARG A 79 -14.74 26.68 -10.19
N ILE A 80 -14.10 25.78 -9.44
CA ILE A 80 -12.66 25.79 -9.18
C ILE A 80 -11.88 25.71 -10.49
N ILE A 81 -12.24 24.79 -11.38
CA ILE A 81 -11.60 24.61 -12.69
C ILE A 81 -11.62 25.91 -13.48
N ARG A 82 -12.79 26.56 -13.61
CA ARG A 82 -12.93 27.81 -14.38
C ARG A 82 -12.21 28.99 -13.73
N GLN A 83 -12.33 29.15 -12.41
CA GLN A 83 -11.73 30.29 -11.69
C GLN A 83 -10.21 30.23 -11.66
N ARG A 84 -9.63 29.04 -11.70
CA ARG A 84 -8.19 28.82 -11.60
C ARG A 84 -7.52 28.38 -12.90
N ASN A 85 -8.28 28.29 -13.98
CA ASN A 85 -7.80 27.81 -15.29
C ASN A 85 -7.12 26.41 -15.18
N ILE A 86 -7.72 25.52 -14.40
CA ILE A 86 -7.21 24.15 -14.22
C ILE A 86 -7.35 23.38 -15.54
N THR A 87 -6.25 22.84 -16.02
CA THR A 87 -6.21 22.03 -17.25
C THR A 87 -6.15 20.52 -16.96
N THR A 88 -5.56 20.12 -15.83
CA THR A 88 -5.41 18.73 -15.44
C THR A 88 -6.18 18.42 -14.16
N VAL A 89 -6.98 17.35 -14.17
CA VAL A 89 -7.65 16.83 -12.98
C VAL A 89 -7.05 15.47 -12.62
N TRP A 90 -6.62 15.35 -11.39
CA TRP A 90 -6.11 14.12 -10.80
C TRP A 90 -7.09 13.62 -9.74
N PHE A 91 -7.70 12.46 -9.97
CA PHE A 91 -8.48 11.76 -8.95
C PHE A 91 -7.57 10.86 -8.11
N GLY A 92 -7.48 11.13 -6.79
CA GLY A 92 -6.70 10.33 -5.85
C GLY A 92 -7.19 8.89 -5.70
N ALA A 93 -8.48 8.64 -6.00
CA ALA A 93 -9.06 7.32 -6.21
C ALA A 93 -10.08 7.39 -7.35
N ALA A 94 -10.05 6.41 -8.26
CA ALA A 94 -10.91 6.41 -9.44
C ALA A 94 -12.39 6.30 -9.06
N ALA A 95 -12.75 5.35 -8.22
CA ALA A 95 -14.12 5.15 -7.78
C ALA A 95 -14.35 5.75 -6.38
N PRO A 96 -15.45 6.50 -6.18
CA PRO A 96 -16.49 6.86 -7.16
C PRO A 96 -16.26 8.21 -7.86
N LEU A 97 -15.27 9.02 -7.42
CA LEU A 97 -15.16 10.44 -7.76
C LEU A 97 -14.92 10.70 -9.25
N ALA A 98 -14.13 9.84 -9.93
CA ALA A 98 -13.85 10.00 -11.35
C ALA A 98 -15.08 9.79 -12.25
N PHE A 99 -16.21 9.36 -11.72
CA PHE A 99 -17.50 9.39 -12.43
C PHE A 99 -17.88 10.82 -12.85
N SER A 100 -17.40 11.84 -12.12
CA SER A 100 -17.61 13.25 -12.45
C SER A 100 -16.81 13.73 -13.67
N ALA A 101 -15.84 12.98 -14.17
CA ALA A 101 -14.89 13.38 -15.21
C ALA A 101 -15.53 14.06 -16.43
N ARG A 102 -16.64 13.50 -16.95
CA ARG A 102 -17.35 14.06 -18.11
C ARG A 102 -17.83 15.50 -17.91
N TRP A 103 -18.23 15.85 -16.70
CA TRP A 103 -18.70 17.20 -16.39
C TRP A 103 -17.54 18.16 -16.14
N LEU A 104 -16.42 17.66 -15.61
CA LEU A 104 -15.22 18.45 -15.40
C LEU A 104 -14.55 18.80 -16.73
N ARG A 105 -14.59 17.91 -17.74
CA ARG A 105 -14.18 18.25 -19.11
C ARG A 105 -14.94 19.44 -19.68
N ARG A 106 -16.26 19.49 -19.49
CA ARG A 106 -17.08 20.63 -19.94
C ARG A 106 -16.75 21.94 -19.21
N ALA A 107 -16.05 21.88 -18.12
CA ALA A 107 -15.60 23.05 -17.37
C ALA A 107 -14.22 23.57 -17.79
N GLY A 108 -13.47 22.81 -18.62
CA GLY A 108 -12.14 23.16 -19.11
C GLY A 108 -11.02 22.20 -18.74
N ALA A 109 -11.32 21.05 -18.12
CA ALA A 109 -10.29 20.04 -17.84
C ALA A 109 -9.92 19.30 -19.14
N ASP A 110 -8.72 19.50 -19.64
CA ASP A 110 -8.22 18.89 -20.88
C ASP A 110 -7.64 17.50 -20.65
N HIS A 111 -7.10 17.26 -19.46
CA HIS A 111 -6.45 16.00 -19.10
C HIS A 111 -6.97 15.48 -17.77
N ILE A 112 -7.36 14.19 -17.71
CA ILE A 112 -7.95 13.57 -16.53
C ILE A 112 -7.24 12.26 -16.21
N VAL A 113 -6.62 12.21 -15.03
CA VAL A 113 -5.90 11.04 -14.49
C VAL A 113 -6.64 10.50 -13.29
N ALA A 114 -6.81 9.18 -13.20
CA ALA A 114 -7.47 8.52 -12.08
C ALA A 114 -6.59 7.39 -11.50
N LEU A 115 -6.27 7.45 -10.20
CA LEU A 115 -5.54 6.38 -9.54
C LEU A 115 -6.48 5.22 -9.19
N THR A 116 -5.97 3.98 -9.27
CA THR A 116 -6.65 2.82 -8.72
C THR A 116 -5.79 2.13 -7.68
N HIS A 117 -6.40 1.61 -6.60
CA HIS A 117 -5.72 1.09 -5.42
C HIS A 117 -6.02 -0.38 -5.12
N GLY A 118 -6.78 -1.04 -6.01
CA GLY A 118 -7.15 -2.45 -5.86
C GLY A 118 -8.59 -2.67 -5.38
N HIS A 119 -9.21 -1.74 -4.65
CA HIS A 119 -10.62 -1.86 -4.29
C HIS A 119 -11.56 -1.74 -5.51
N GLU A 120 -11.12 -1.09 -6.58
CA GLU A 120 -11.83 -1.00 -7.86
C GLU A 120 -11.97 -2.36 -8.55
N VAL A 121 -11.20 -3.36 -8.14
CA VAL A 121 -11.29 -4.72 -8.68
C VAL A 121 -12.70 -5.30 -8.49
N TRP A 122 -13.29 -5.15 -7.30
CA TRP A 122 -14.66 -5.62 -7.08
C TRP A 122 -15.69 -4.72 -7.78
N TRP A 123 -15.45 -3.39 -7.86
CA TRP A 123 -16.28 -2.50 -8.66
C TRP A 123 -16.33 -2.94 -10.12
N SER A 124 -15.24 -3.45 -10.65
CA SER A 124 -15.20 -3.93 -12.01
C SER A 124 -16.03 -5.21 -12.24
N LYS A 125 -16.33 -5.99 -11.18
CA LYS A 125 -16.99 -7.30 -11.27
C LYS A 125 -18.48 -7.25 -10.97
N VAL A 126 -18.94 -6.37 -10.09
CA VAL A 126 -20.29 -6.37 -9.53
C VAL A 126 -21.18 -5.30 -10.18
N TRP A 127 -22.35 -5.67 -10.69
CA TRP A 127 -23.37 -4.71 -11.12
C TRP A 127 -24.05 -4.07 -9.89
N PRO A 128 -24.37 -2.74 -9.87
CA PRO A 128 -24.22 -1.73 -10.94
C PRO A 128 -22.82 -1.07 -10.99
N PHE A 129 -21.90 -1.37 -10.08
CA PHE A 129 -20.59 -0.73 -9.99
C PHE A 129 -19.75 -0.91 -11.25
N SER A 130 -19.88 -2.05 -11.92
CA SER A 130 -19.20 -2.31 -13.19
C SER A 130 -19.63 -1.38 -14.32
N TRP A 131 -20.87 -0.86 -14.29
CA TRP A 131 -21.32 0.17 -15.20
C TRP A 131 -20.64 1.52 -14.88
N PHE A 132 -20.55 1.90 -13.60
CA PHE A 132 -19.83 3.12 -13.20
C PHE A 132 -18.37 3.08 -13.65
N MET A 133 -17.70 1.95 -13.47
CA MET A 133 -16.31 1.78 -13.94
C MET A 133 -16.17 1.94 -15.46
N ARG A 134 -17.13 1.47 -16.26
CA ARG A 134 -17.15 1.70 -17.71
C ARG A 134 -17.32 3.19 -18.06
N GLU A 135 -18.16 3.90 -17.34
CA GLU A 135 -18.34 5.34 -17.57
C GLU A 135 -17.08 6.12 -17.16
N ILE A 136 -16.42 5.76 -16.06
CA ILE A 136 -15.13 6.31 -15.69
C ILE A 136 -14.11 6.07 -16.82
N ALA A 137 -13.95 4.83 -17.28
CA ALA A 137 -13.01 4.45 -18.31
C ALA A 137 -13.18 5.22 -19.63
N LYS A 138 -14.43 5.59 -20.00
CA LYS A 138 -14.70 6.39 -21.19
C LYS A 138 -14.20 7.84 -21.06
N ASN A 139 -14.24 8.39 -19.85
CA ASN A 139 -14.10 9.83 -19.62
C ASN A 139 -12.75 10.25 -19.02
N VAL A 140 -11.91 9.29 -18.56
CA VAL A 140 -10.52 9.54 -18.14
C VAL A 140 -9.56 9.32 -19.31
N ASP A 141 -8.45 10.06 -19.33
CA ASP A 141 -7.37 9.88 -20.31
C ASP A 141 -6.40 8.81 -19.84
N VAL A 142 -6.14 8.76 -18.52
CA VAL A 142 -5.27 7.76 -17.90
C VAL A 142 -5.96 7.20 -16.66
N ALA A 143 -5.92 5.89 -16.50
CA ALA A 143 -6.16 5.21 -15.25
C ALA A 143 -4.88 4.46 -14.83
N THR A 144 -4.48 4.62 -13.58
CA THR A 144 -3.28 3.92 -13.11
C THR A 144 -3.63 2.57 -12.51
N TYR A 145 -2.64 1.68 -12.43
CA TYR A 145 -2.76 0.41 -11.71
C TYR A 145 -1.48 0.14 -10.92
N LEU A 146 -1.61 -0.61 -9.81
CA LEU A 146 -0.50 -0.89 -8.90
C LEU A 146 0.40 -2.02 -9.40
N GLY A 147 -0.21 -3.09 -9.91
CA GLY A 147 0.45 -4.31 -10.36
C GLY A 147 -0.43 -5.10 -11.31
N GLU A 148 0.01 -6.29 -11.72
CA GLU A 148 -0.67 -7.10 -12.75
C GLU A 148 -2.07 -7.55 -12.32
N PHE A 149 -2.26 -7.84 -11.03
CA PHE A 149 -3.58 -8.16 -10.49
C PHE A 149 -4.60 -7.03 -10.74
N THR A 150 -4.23 -5.80 -10.42
CA THR A 150 -5.11 -4.62 -10.63
C THR A 150 -5.32 -4.37 -12.11
N ARG A 151 -4.25 -4.48 -12.92
CA ARG A 151 -4.30 -4.32 -14.37
C ARG A 151 -5.29 -5.29 -15.01
N SER A 152 -5.16 -6.58 -14.69
CA SER A 152 -6.04 -7.64 -15.24
C SER A 152 -7.52 -7.38 -14.95
N ALA A 153 -7.84 -6.91 -13.75
CA ALA A 153 -9.20 -6.54 -13.39
C ALA A 153 -9.73 -5.34 -14.20
N MET A 154 -8.86 -4.35 -14.49
CA MET A 154 -9.21 -3.15 -15.24
C MET A 154 -9.37 -3.40 -16.74
N LEU A 155 -8.62 -4.34 -17.33
CA LEU A 155 -8.67 -4.67 -18.76
C LEU A 155 -10.10 -4.93 -19.25
N SER A 156 -10.94 -5.55 -18.44
CA SER A 156 -12.33 -5.85 -18.81
C SER A 156 -13.22 -4.60 -18.94
N ARG A 157 -12.77 -3.44 -18.47
CA ARG A 157 -13.53 -2.18 -18.43
C ARG A 157 -12.96 -1.11 -19.34
N PHE A 158 -11.66 -1.15 -19.59
CA PHE A 158 -10.95 -0.24 -20.46
C PHE A 158 -10.78 -0.88 -21.85
N LYS A 159 -11.59 -0.43 -22.85
CA LYS A 159 -11.46 -0.89 -24.23
C LYS A 159 -10.11 -0.49 -24.83
N ASP A 160 -9.65 0.71 -24.49
CA ASP A 160 -8.35 1.23 -24.86
C ASP A 160 -7.37 0.99 -23.71
N THR A 161 -6.53 -0.01 -23.88
CA THR A 161 -5.53 -0.41 -22.86
C THR A 161 -4.34 0.55 -22.78
N SER A 162 -4.15 1.42 -23.78
CA SER A 162 -3.10 2.45 -23.74
C SER A 162 -3.33 3.48 -22.64
N LYS A 163 -4.57 3.60 -22.17
CA LYS A 163 -4.94 4.44 -21.02
C LYS A 163 -4.48 3.88 -19.67
N LEU A 164 -4.05 2.62 -19.62
CA LEU A 164 -3.63 1.95 -18.36
C LEU A 164 -2.13 2.12 -18.15
N ILE A 165 -1.73 2.84 -17.13
CA ILE A 165 -0.32 3.10 -16.80
C ILE A 165 -0.02 2.54 -15.40
N LYS A 166 1.06 1.74 -15.27
CA LYS A 166 1.52 1.28 -13.96
C LYS A 166 2.12 2.46 -13.19
N ILE A 167 1.51 2.81 -12.06
CA ILE A 167 2.04 3.73 -11.05
C ILE A 167 1.84 3.05 -9.70
N ALA A 168 2.90 2.81 -8.98
CA ALA A 168 2.89 2.14 -7.69
C ALA A 168 3.47 3.04 -6.60
N PRO A 169 3.16 2.81 -5.32
CA PRO A 169 3.82 3.49 -4.22
C PRO A 169 5.32 3.16 -4.25
N GLY A 170 6.13 4.20 -4.10
CA GLY A 170 7.58 4.05 -4.01
C GLY A 170 8.02 3.68 -2.59
N ILE A 171 9.24 3.18 -2.48
CA ILE A 171 9.92 2.92 -1.21
C ILE A 171 10.98 4.01 -1.00
N ASP A 172 11.02 4.55 0.21
CA ASP A 172 12.14 5.37 0.66
C ASP A 172 13.31 4.47 1.02
N THR A 173 14.20 4.26 0.06
CA THR A 173 15.34 3.36 0.20
C THR A 173 16.50 3.95 0.99
N GLU A 174 16.40 5.22 1.42
CA GLU A 174 17.33 5.84 2.36
C GLU A 174 16.83 5.66 3.79
N HIS A 175 15.52 5.63 3.99
CA HIS A 175 14.88 5.33 5.26
C HIS A 175 14.86 3.82 5.56
N PHE A 176 14.38 3.01 4.60
CA PHE A 176 14.40 1.55 4.71
C PHE A 176 15.74 1.00 4.23
N VAL A 177 16.66 0.83 5.18
CA VAL A 177 17.99 0.26 4.94
C VAL A 177 18.25 -0.93 5.86
N PRO A 178 19.06 -1.90 5.43
CA PRO A 178 19.53 -2.93 6.34
C PRO A 178 20.22 -2.30 7.54
N SER A 179 19.84 -2.69 8.74
CA SER A 179 20.43 -2.17 9.97
C SER A 179 20.64 -3.28 10.99
N VAL A 180 21.55 -3.04 11.91
CA VAL A 180 21.80 -3.94 13.03
C VAL A 180 20.94 -3.46 14.20
N SER A 181 20.05 -4.32 14.71
CA SER A 181 19.09 -4.01 15.76
C SER A 181 19.30 -4.89 17.03
N HIS A 182 20.58 -5.10 17.42
CA HIS A 182 20.89 -5.92 18.60
C HIS A 182 20.25 -5.42 19.90
N ASP A 183 20.21 -4.11 20.08
CA ASP A 183 19.56 -3.46 21.21
C ASP A 183 18.06 -3.77 21.29
N LEU A 184 17.35 -3.65 20.16
CA LEU A 184 15.94 -3.98 20.10
C LEU A 184 15.69 -5.50 20.28
N ARG A 185 16.55 -6.34 19.72
CA ARG A 185 16.47 -7.80 19.93
C ARG A 185 16.64 -8.15 21.41
N ALA A 186 17.56 -7.50 22.10
CA ALA A 186 17.77 -7.68 23.55
C ALA A 186 16.57 -7.21 24.37
N VAL A 187 16.04 -6.01 24.09
CA VAL A 187 14.84 -5.47 24.77
C VAL A 187 13.65 -6.41 24.66
N HIS A 188 13.49 -7.05 23.49
CA HIS A 188 12.38 -7.98 23.27
C HIS A 188 12.70 -9.44 23.61
N GLY A 189 13.89 -9.72 24.18
CA GLY A 189 14.29 -11.08 24.61
C GLY A 189 14.40 -12.07 23.45
N ILE A 190 14.95 -11.62 22.29
CA ILE A 190 15.12 -12.43 21.09
C ILE A 190 16.55 -12.37 20.53
N SER A 191 17.54 -12.01 21.36
CA SER A 191 18.93 -11.73 20.92
C SER A 191 19.49 -12.79 19.99
N ASP A 192 19.42 -14.06 20.37
CA ASP A 192 20.01 -15.17 19.63
C ASP A 192 18.94 -16.13 19.03
N ARG A 193 17.72 -15.64 18.87
CA ARG A 193 16.60 -16.46 18.39
C ARG A 193 16.33 -16.20 16.93
N PRO A 194 16.31 -17.24 16.05
CA PRO A 194 15.82 -17.09 14.68
C PRO A 194 14.42 -16.49 14.67
N THR A 195 14.25 -15.36 13.96
CA THR A 195 13.05 -14.52 14.13
C THR A 195 12.31 -14.32 12.83
N LEU A 196 11.04 -14.75 12.80
CA LEU A 196 10.06 -14.33 11.82
C LEU A 196 9.44 -13.02 12.27
N ILE A 197 9.33 -12.04 11.37
CA ILE A 197 8.70 -10.76 11.66
C ILE A 197 7.52 -10.50 10.72
N SER A 198 6.43 -10.01 11.26
CA SER A 198 5.23 -9.66 10.49
C SER A 198 4.75 -8.26 10.89
N VAL A 199 4.67 -7.37 9.93
CA VAL A 199 4.29 -5.97 10.14
C VAL A 199 2.97 -5.66 9.45
N GLY A 200 2.05 -5.03 10.17
CA GLY A 200 0.83 -4.52 9.59
C GLY A 200 -0.37 -4.60 10.52
N ARG A 201 -1.50 -4.09 10.04
CA ARG A 201 -2.75 -4.16 10.78
C ARG A 201 -3.15 -5.62 11.05
N LEU A 202 -3.49 -5.95 12.29
CA LEU A 202 -3.94 -7.29 12.66
C LEU A 202 -5.38 -7.51 12.18
N VAL A 203 -5.51 -8.08 10.99
CA VAL A 203 -6.79 -8.38 10.33
C VAL A 203 -6.70 -9.73 9.63
N HIS A 204 -7.80 -10.45 9.53
CA HIS A 204 -7.87 -11.82 9.04
C HIS A 204 -7.19 -12.05 7.68
N ARG A 205 -7.31 -11.11 6.73
CA ARG A 205 -6.73 -11.26 5.38
C ARG A 205 -5.20 -11.26 5.36
N LYS A 206 -4.53 -10.74 6.42
CA LYS A 206 -3.07 -10.68 6.51
C LYS A 206 -2.41 -12.02 6.87
N GLY A 207 -3.20 -13.03 7.29
CA GLY A 207 -2.72 -14.39 7.51
C GLY A 207 -1.88 -14.58 8.77
N GLN A 208 -1.89 -13.63 9.74
CA GLN A 208 -1.14 -13.75 10.98
C GLN A 208 -1.54 -14.98 11.79
N ASP A 209 -2.80 -15.39 11.76
CA ASP A 209 -3.29 -16.62 12.38
C ASP A 209 -2.64 -17.88 11.77
N ARG A 210 -2.40 -17.90 10.45
CA ARG A 210 -1.72 -19.00 9.78
C ARG A 210 -0.24 -19.08 10.15
N LEU A 211 0.40 -17.94 10.42
CA LEU A 211 1.76 -17.94 10.97
C LEU A 211 1.79 -18.57 12.38
N VAL A 212 0.83 -18.20 13.25
CA VAL A 212 0.74 -18.80 14.59
C VAL A 212 0.49 -20.32 14.48
N GLU A 213 -0.40 -20.76 13.59
CA GLU A 213 -0.67 -22.19 13.36
C GLU A 213 0.55 -22.93 12.77
N ALA A 214 1.45 -22.24 12.07
CA ALA A 214 2.67 -22.85 11.53
C ALA A 214 3.77 -23.01 12.60
N MET A 215 3.73 -22.24 13.68
CA MET A 215 4.79 -22.23 14.70
C MET A 215 5.08 -23.60 15.34
N PRO A 216 4.11 -24.47 15.67
CA PRO A 216 4.42 -25.80 16.21
C PRO A 216 5.30 -26.65 15.28
N GLN A 217 5.07 -26.57 13.96
CA GLN A 217 5.91 -27.28 12.98
C GLN A 217 7.27 -26.61 12.84
N ILE A 218 7.33 -25.26 12.86
CA ILE A 218 8.58 -24.51 12.81
C ILE A 218 9.45 -24.80 14.04
N LEU A 219 8.87 -24.80 15.24
CA LEU A 219 9.60 -25.05 16.49
C LEU A 219 10.12 -26.48 16.61
N LYS A 220 9.52 -27.45 15.93
CA LYS A 220 10.05 -28.81 15.84
C LYS A 220 11.41 -28.88 15.13
N GLU A 221 11.59 -28.07 14.09
CA GLU A 221 12.80 -28.03 13.25
C GLU A 221 13.78 -26.91 13.66
N VAL A 222 13.26 -25.83 14.25
CA VAL A 222 14.00 -24.66 14.73
C VAL A 222 13.51 -24.31 16.15
N PRO A 223 13.96 -25.04 17.20
CA PRO A 223 13.37 -24.97 18.55
C PRO A 223 13.35 -23.60 19.19
N ASN A 224 14.30 -22.73 18.83
CA ASN A 224 14.40 -21.37 19.38
C ASN A 224 13.74 -20.31 18.50
N ALA A 225 13.00 -20.66 17.47
CA ALA A 225 12.34 -19.70 16.59
C ALA A 225 11.36 -18.81 17.35
N THR A 226 11.29 -17.54 16.93
CA THR A 226 10.34 -16.56 17.46
C THR A 226 9.56 -15.92 16.32
N LEU A 227 8.28 -15.71 16.57
CA LEU A 227 7.39 -14.93 15.68
C LEU A 227 7.05 -13.61 16.36
N VAL A 228 7.36 -12.51 15.70
CA VAL A 228 7.13 -11.15 16.20
C VAL A 228 6.08 -10.44 15.34
N PHE A 229 5.01 -9.98 15.97
CA PHE A 229 3.99 -9.16 15.33
C PHE A 229 4.15 -7.69 15.70
N ILE A 230 4.19 -6.83 14.69
CA ILE A 230 4.21 -5.37 14.83
C ILE A 230 2.93 -4.81 14.20
N GLY A 231 2.14 -4.12 15.03
CA GLY A 231 0.89 -3.51 14.65
C GLY A 231 -0.27 -3.90 15.56
N GLU A 232 -1.41 -3.31 15.29
CA GLU A 232 -2.65 -3.50 16.04
C GLU A 232 -3.81 -3.79 15.11
N GLY A 233 -4.90 -4.31 15.67
CA GLY A 233 -6.11 -4.52 14.90
C GLY A 233 -7.12 -5.45 15.56
N PRO A 234 -8.33 -5.53 15.00
CA PRO A 234 -9.44 -6.28 15.60
C PRO A 234 -9.18 -7.78 15.71
N HIS A 235 -8.23 -8.33 14.94
CA HIS A 235 -7.91 -9.76 14.97
C HIS A 235 -7.00 -10.16 16.15
N ARG A 236 -6.49 -9.18 16.95
CA ARG A 236 -5.60 -9.42 18.08
C ARG A 236 -6.12 -10.46 19.07
N LYS A 237 -7.38 -10.35 19.49
CA LYS A 237 -8.00 -11.30 20.43
C LYS A 237 -8.01 -12.76 19.90
N VAL A 238 -8.21 -12.92 18.59
CA VAL A 238 -8.18 -14.24 17.95
C VAL A 238 -6.76 -14.81 17.97
N LEU A 239 -5.76 -13.97 17.72
CA LEU A 239 -4.35 -14.39 17.76
C LEU A 239 -3.93 -14.75 19.19
N ASP A 240 -4.32 -13.97 20.22
CA ASP A 240 -4.04 -14.28 21.62
C ASP A 240 -4.64 -15.64 22.04
N ALA A 241 -5.90 -15.89 21.66
CA ALA A 241 -6.56 -17.16 21.93
C ALA A 241 -5.85 -18.35 21.24
N LEU A 242 -5.36 -18.12 20.01
CA LEU A 242 -4.65 -19.16 19.25
C LEU A 242 -3.26 -19.44 19.85
N VAL A 243 -2.53 -18.40 20.27
CA VAL A 243 -1.24 -18.52 20.99
C VAL A 243 -1.42 -19.32 22.28
N SER A 244 -2.46 -19.02 23.07
CA SER A 244 -2.77 -19.77 24.30
C SER A 244 -3.18 -21.21 24.01
N LYS A 245 -4.01 -21.44 23.00
CA LYS A 245 -4.43 -22.81 22.61
C LYS A 245 -3.27 -23.70 22.20
N LEU A 246 -2.23 -23.12 21.58
CA LEU A 246 -1.07 -23.86 21.07
C LEU A 246 0.15 -23.78 22.00
N ASP A 247 0.00 -23.17 23.18
CA ASP A 247 1.08 -22.97 24.18
C ASP A 247 2.33 -22.30 23.59
N LEU A 248 2.13 -21.17 22.88
CA LEU A 248 3.18 -20.48 22.14
C LEU A 248 3.61 -19.16 22.78
N HIS A 249 3.30 -18.91 24.07
CA HIS A 249 3.57 -17.65 24.76
C HIS A 249 5.05 -17.24 24.73
N GLU A 250 5.97 -18.21 24.80
CA GLU A 250 7.41 -17.96 24.76
C GLU A 250 7.95 -17.71 23.34
N SER A 251 7.20 -18.12 22.32
CA SER A 251 7.64 -18.09 20.93
C SER A 251 6.91 -17.06 20.06
N VAL A 252 5.82 -16.46 20.55
CA VAL A 252 5.06 -15.44 19.82
C VAL A 252 5.00 -14.15 20.63
N LYS A 253 5.46 -13.07 20.02
CA LYS A 253 5.52 -11.75 20.68
C LYS A 253 4.70 -10.71 19.89
N PHE A 254 4.04 -9.83 20.63
CA PHE A 254 3.25 -8.73 20.08
C PHE A 254 3.82 -7.42 20.60
N ILE A 255 4.38 -6.61 19.71
CA ILE A 255 5.00 -5.33 20.08
C ILE A 255 3.97 -4.18 20.10
N GLY A 256 2.87 -4.32 19.32
CA GLY A 256 1.91 -3.23 19.15
C GLY A 256 2.31 -2.28 18.03
N ARG A 257 1.73 -1.08 18.04
CA ARG A 257 1.99 -0.05 17.02
C ARG A 257 3.29 0.68 17.35
N ILE A 258 4.12 0.87 16.33
CA ILE A 258 5.35 1.67 16.40
C ILE A 258 5.28 2.89 15.49
N GLN A 259 6.17 3.86 15.69
CA GLN A 259 6.31 5.03 14.84
C GLN A 259 6.92 4.63 13.49
N TYR A 260 6.50 5.29 12.41
CA TYR A 260 7.04 5.04 11.07
C TYR A 260 8.56 5.23 10.98
N SER A 261 9.08 6.25 11.69
CA SER A 261 10.53 6.52 11.79
C SER A 261 11.35 5.36 12.35
N GLU A 262 10.76 4.55 13.23
CA GLU A 262 11.42 3.39 13.86
C GLU A 262 11.20 2.08 13.08
N LEU A 263 10.26 2.08 12.13
CA LEU A 263 9.84 0.86 11.44
C LEU A 263 11.00 0.09 10.79
N PRO A 264 11.98 0.71 10.12
CA PRO A 264 13.11 -0.02 9.53
C PRO A 264 13.94 -0.79 10.56
N ARG A 265 14.19 -0.20 11.74
CA ARG A 265 14.93 -0.84 12.82
C ARG A 265 14.18 -2.05 13.38
N TYR A 266 12.85 -1.92 13.52
CA TYR A 266 12.00 -3.02 13.97
C TYR A 266 11.89 -4.12 12.92
N ILE A 267 11.81 -3.80 11.63
CA ILE A 267 11.88 -4.81 10.55
C ILE A 267 13.22 -5.55 10.60
N SER A 268 14.31 -4.82 10.77
CA SER A 268 15.67 -5.37 10.83
C SER A 268 15.96 -6.22 12.09
N MET A 269 15.04 -6.33 13.06
CA MET A 269 15.10 -7.34 14.10
C MET A 269 14.84 -8.75 13.58
N GLY A 270 14.12 -8.88 12.47
CA GLY A 270 13.78 -10.16 11.89
C GLY A 270 14.90 -10.75 11.04
N ASP A 271 14.89 -12.07 10.90
CA ASP A 271 15.69 -12.81 9.94
C ASP A 271 14.91 -13.07 8.64
N VAL A 272 13.60 -13.18 8.75
CA VAL A 272 12.65 -13.42 7.64
C VAL A 272 11.40 -12.59 7.87
N PHE A 273 10.95 -11.87 6.86
CA PHE A 273 9.65 -11.22 6.88
C PHE A 273 8.57 -12.20 6.41
N ALA A 274 7.48 -12.32 7.16
CA ALA A 274 6.39 -13.23 6.81
C ALA A 274 5.01 -12.56 7.00
N MET A 275 4.23 -12.52 5.93
CA MET A 275 2.82 -12.10 5.96
C MET A 275 2.05 -12.86 4.87
N PRO A 276 1.63 -14.12 5.13
CA PRO A 276 0.96 -14.97 4.14
C PRO A 276 -0.49 -14.50 3.94
N SER A 277 -0.65 -13.34 3.30
CA SER A 277 -1.95 -12.75 3.03
C SER A 277 -2.81 -13.65 2.16
N ARG A 278 -4.14 -13.61 2.39
CA ARG A 278 -5.11 -14.44 1.69
C ARG A 278 -6.32 -13.65 1.22
N SER A 279 -6.88 -14.05 0.10
CA SER A 279 -8.12 -13.49 -0.43
C SER A 279 -9.33 -14.00 0.36
N ARG A 280 -10.32 -13.13 0.57
CA ARG A 280 -11.57 -13.44 1.27
C ARG A 280 -12.78 -12.98 0.45
N LEU A 281 -13.96 -13.42 0.89
CA LEU A 281 -15.22 -13.01 0.28
C LEU A 281 -15.20 -13.18 -1.26
N PHE A 282 -14.79 -14.36 -1.73
CA PHE A 282 -14.67 -14.66 -3.17
C PHE A 282 -13.78 -13.67 -3.95
N GLY A 283 -12.72 -13.16 -3.29
CA GLY A 283 -11.78 -12.22 -3.91
C GLY A 283 -12.25 -10.76 -3.89
N LEU A 284 -13.26 -10.42 -3.08
CA LEU A 284 -13.66 -9.04 -2.85
C LEU A 284 -12.75 -8.34 -1.82
N GLU A 285 -12.17 -9.10 -0.89
CA GLU A 285 -11.19 -8.61 0.07
C GLU A 285 -9.83 -9.26 -0.24
N VAL A 286 -8.90 -8.45 -0.75
CA VAL A 286 -7.57 -8.89 -1.19
C VAL A 286 -6.49 -7.94 -0.67
N GLU A 287 -5.22 -8.35 -0.78
CA GLU A 287 -4.09 -7.45 -0.61
C GLU A 287 -3.94 -6.57 -1.87
N GLY A 288 -3.84 -5.24 -1.73
CA GLY A 288 -3.73 -4.33 -2.87
C GLY A 288 -2.39 -4.47 -3.59
N LEU A 289 -1.30 -4.36 -2.86
CA LEU A 289 0.09 -4.58 -3.29
C LEU A 289 0.91 -5.19 -2.16
N GLY A 290 0.69 -4.73 -0.91
CA GLY A 290 1.50 -5.14 0.22
C GLY A 290 2.85 -4.43 0.27
N ILE A 291 2.83 -3.09 0.32
CA ILE A 291 4.04 -2.24 0.37
C ILE A 291 5.04 -2.71 1.42
N VAL A 292 4.58 -3.28 2.52
CA VAL A 292 5.42 -3.78 3.61
C VAL A 292 6.35 -4.93 3.19
N TYR A 293 6.02 -5.68 2.14
CA TYR A 293 6.93 -6.67 1.56
C TYR A 293 8.16 -5.99 0.93
N LEU A 294 7.92 -4.88 0.22
CA LEU A 294 8.97 -4.09 -0.39
C LEU A 294 9.79 -3.35 0.68
N GLU A 295 9.16 -2.86 1.75
CA GLU A 295 9.84 -2.26 2.90
C GLU A 295 10.78 -3.28 3.58
N ALA A 296 10.32 -4.52 3.77
CA ALA A 296 11.12 -5.60 4.33
C ALA A 296 12.28 -6.00 3.38
N SER A 297 12.00 -6.12 2.08
CA SER A 297 13.05 -6.35 1.06
C SER A 297 14.06 -5.19 1.04
N ALA A 298 13.62 -3.94 1.20
CA ALA A 298 14.50 -2.79 1.32
C ALA A 298 15.41 -2.86 2.55
N CYS A 299 14.93 -3.43 3.65
CA CYS A 299 15.73 -3.72 4.84
C CYS A 299 16.61 -4.99 4.68
N GLY A 300 16.62 -5.64 3.52
CA GLY A 300 17.47 -6.79 3.23
C GLY A 300 16.93 -8.13 3.76
N LEU A 301 15.64 -8.23 4.10
CA LEU A 301 15.04 -9.49 4.53
C LEU A 301 14.44 -10.25 3.35
N PRO A 302 14.59 -11.58 3.30
CA PRO A 302 13.75 -12.41 2.42
C PRO A 302 12.30 -12.38 2.89
N VAL A 303 11.36 -12.48 1.95
CA VAL A 303 9.93 -12.28 2.19
C VAL A 303 9.15 -13.58 1.95
N ILE A 304 8.27 -13.95 2.88
CA ILE A 304 7.20 -14.92 2.65
C ILE A 304 5.88 -14.15 2.52
N GLY A 305 5.43 -13.98 1.29
CA GLY A 305 4.17 -13.29 0.95
C GLY A 305 3.08 -14.28 0.57
N GLY A 306 1.81 -13.91 0.77
CA GLY A 306 0.70 -14.76 0.37
C GLY A 306 0.22 -14.48 -1.05
N ALA A 307 -0.32 -15.49 -1.74
CA ALA A 307 -0.90 -15.38 -3.07
C ALA A 307 -2.28 -14.69 -3.03
N SER A 308 -2.33 -13.43 -2.61
CA SER A 308 -3.56 -12.65 -2.46
C SER A 308 -3.48 -11.32 -3.20
N GLY A 309 -4.38 -11.13 -4.16
CA GLY A 309 -4.46 -9.87 -4.89
C GLY A 309 -3.14 -9.49 -5.55
N GLY A 310 -2.66 -8.27 -5.26
CA GLY A 310 -1.39 -7.75 -5.77
C GLY A 310 -0.16 -8.13 -4.93
N ALA A 311 -0.28 -8.91 -3.86
CA ALA A 311 0.87 -9.31 -3.06
C ALA A 311 1.98 -10.02 -3.86
N PRO A 312 1.66 -10.90 -4.84
CA PRO A 312 2.66 -11.51 -5.71
C PRO A 312 3.47 -10.50 -6.54
N ASP A 313 2.93 -9.32 -6.82
CA ASP A 313 3.65 -8.27 -7.56
C ASP A 313 4.78 -7.62 -6.72
N ALA A 314 4.76 -7.83 -5.40
CA ALA A 314 5.74 -7.30 -4.44
C ALA A 314 6.77 -8.34 -3.96
N VAL A 315 6.80 -9.55 -4.55
CA VAL A 315 7.74 -10.63 -4.22
C VAL A 315 8.15 -11.38 -5.49
N GLN A 316 9.42 -11.41 -5.81
CA GLN A 316 9.93 -12.27 -6.89
C GLN A 316 10.15 -13.68 -6.35
N HIS A 317 9.20 -14.58 -6.63
CA HIS A 317 9.21 -15.95 -6.10
C HIS A 317 10.52 -16.70 -6.45
N GLY A 318 11.17 -17.26 -5.42
CA GLY A 318 12.46 -17.95 -5.55
C GLY A 318 13.68 -17.04 -5.67
N ILE A 319 13.52 -15.72 -5.78
CA ILE A 319 14.61 -14.75 -5.96
C ILE A 319 14.73 -13.81 -4.77
N THR A 320 13.63 -13.14 -4.38
CA THR A 320 13.60 -12.22 -3.24
C THR A 320 12.86 -12.80 -2.03
N GLY A 321 12.28 -13.99 -2.20
CA GLY A 321 11.48 -14.67 -1.20
C GLY A 321 10.52 -15.68 -1.84
N TYR A 322 9.44 -16.01 -1.13
CA TYR A 322 8.45 -16.96 -1.58
C TYR A 322 7.05 -16.38 -1.58
N VAL A 323 6.29 -16.68 -2.63
CA VAL A 323 4.83 -16.50 -2.68
C VAL A 323 4.20 -17.85 -2.35
N VAL A 324 3.38 -17.90 -1.29
CA VAL A 324 2.75 -19.12 -0.77
C VAL A 324 1.22 -19.00 -0.79
N ASP A 325 0.51 -20.13 -0.78
CA ASP A 325 -0.92 -20.08 -0.46
C ASP A 325 -1.09 -19.69 1.01
N GLY A 326 -1.66 -18.52 1.26
CA GLY A 326 -1.90 -17.98 2.61
C GLY A 326 -2.85 -18.82 3.49
N ASN A 327 -3.47 -19.87 2.95
CA ASN A 327 -4.26 -20.87 3.70
C ASN A 327 -3.47 -22.16 3.97
N ASN A 328 -2.35 -22.39 3.30
CA ASN A 328 -1.57 -23.62 3.42
C ASN A 328 -0.51 -23.49 4.53
N VAL A 329 -0.91 -23.83 5.76
CA VAL A 329 -0.04 -23.77 6.96
C VAL A 329 1.24 -24.59 6.78
N LYS A 330 1.16 -25.76 6.11
CA LYS A 330 2.33 -26.63 5.88
C LYS A 330 3.35 -25.98 4.95
N GLU A 331 2.90 -25.34 3.88
CA GLU A 331 3.76 -24.61 2.95
C GLU A 331 4.42 -23.41 3.63
N ILE A 332 3.63 -22.63 4.40
CA ILE A 332 4.14 -21.51 5.20
C ILE A 332 5.25 -21.99 6.14
N ALA A 333 5.01 -23.07 6.88
CA ALA A 333 5.99 -23.64 7.79
C ALA A 333 7.24 -24.11 7.06
N ALA A 334 7.11 -24.83 5.94
CA ALA A 334 8.23 -25.35 5.18
C ALA A 334 9.14 -24.23 4.67
N ARG A 335 8.57 -23.14 4.12
CA ARG A 335 9.36 -21.98 3.65
C ARG A 335 9.98 -21.19 4.79
N ALA A 336 9.31 -21.09 5.93
CA ALA A 336 9.87 -20.46 7.12
C ALA A 336 11.06 -21.27 7.66
N ILE A 337 10.94 -22.60 7.77
CA ILE A 337 12.01 -23.50 8.21
C ILE A 337 13.23 -23.39 7.28
N GLU A 338 13.01 -23.51 5.97
CA GLU A 338 14.07 -23.40 4.95
C GLU A 338 14.87 -22.10 5.13
N LEU A 339 14.17 -20.96 5.21
CA LEU A 339 14.82 -19.67 5.37
C LEU A 339 15.45 -19.47 6.76
N LEU A 340 14.91 -20.03 7.82
CA LEU A 340 15.49 -19.89 9.16
C LEU A 340 16.75 -20.76 9.34
N GLN A 341 16.83 -21.90 8.67
CA GLN A 341 17.97 -22.82 8.76
C GLN A 341 19.11 -22.46 7.79
N ASP A 342 18.81 -21.94 6.61
CA ASP A 342 19.80 -21.61 5.57
C ASP A 342 20.14 -20.10 5.58
N SER A 343 21.23 -19.73 6.27
CA SER A 343 21.70 -18.36 6.36
C SER A 343 22.23 -17.81 5.04
N GLU A 344 22.79 -18.66 4.17
CA GLU A 344 23.29 -18.24 2.86
C GLU A 344 22.15 -17.92 1.91
N LEU A 345 21.10 -18.77 1.92
CA LEU A 345 19.88 -18.51 1.16
C LEU A 345 19.22 -17.21 1.62
N ARG A 346 19.11 -16.99 2.94
CA ARG A 346 18.58 -15.73 3.51
C ARG A 346 19.35 -14.53 3.00
N ALA A 347 20.67 -14.56 3.13
CA ALA A 347 21.53 -13.47 2.71
C ALA A 347 21.42 -13.19 1.21
N ARG A 348 21.40 -14.23 0.38
CA ARG A 348 21.24 -14.13 -1.08
C ARG A 348 19.89 -13.51 -1.46
N MET A 349 18.79 -14.04 -0.92
CA MET A 349 17.43 -13.51 -1.21
C MET A 349 17.25 -12.09 -0.68
N GLY A 350 17.74 -11.79 0.52
CA GLY A 350 17.66 -10.46 1.10
C GLY A 350 18.45 -9.43 0.28
N LYS A 351 19.65 -9.77 -0.17
CA LYS A 351 20.46 -8.92 -1.07
C LYS A 351 19.76 -8.68 -2.41
N SER A 352 19.21 -9.74 -3.01
CA SER A 352 18.43 -9.64 -4.26
C SER A 352 17.19 -8.76 -4.08
N GLY A 353 16.49 -8.92 -2.96
CA GLY A 353 15.32 -8.11 -2.62
C GLY A 353 15.66 -6.63 -2.46
N ARG A 354 16.71 -6.31 -1.72
CA ARG A 354 17.20 -4.93 -1.57
C ARG A 354 17.56 -4.31 -2.91
N GLN A 355 18.33 -5.02 -3.73
CA GLN A 355 18.74 -4.51 -5.04
C GLN A 355 17.53 -4.24 -5.93
N TRP A 356 16.60 -5.19 -6.01
CA TRP A 356 15.39 -5.04 -6.79
C TRP A 356 14.54 -3.82 -6.36
N VAL A 357 14.41 -3.59 -5.04
CA VAL A 357 13.67 -2.43 -4.55
C VAL A 357 14.40 -1.13 -4.91
N VAL A 358 15.71 -1.08 -4.79
CA VAL A 358 16.51 0.09 -5.18
C VAL A 358 16.39 0.38 -6.68
N ASP A 359 16.36 -0.64 -7.52
CA ASP A 359 16.36 -0.47 -8.97
C ASP A 359 14.96 -0.13 -9.53
N GLU A 360 13.88 -0.68 -8.94
CA GLU A 360 12.56 -0.61 -9.55
C GLU A 360 11.47 0.05 -8.69
N TRP A 361 11.69 0.20 -7.37
CA TRP A 361 10.62 0.62 -6.46
C TRP A 361 10.87 1.94 -5.72
N ARG A 362 11.94 2.66 -6.00
CA ARG A 362 12.19 3.98 -5.39
C ARG A 362 11.11 4.99 -5.78
N TRP A 363 10.78 5.85 -4.84
CA TRP A 363 9.83 6.95 -5.06
C TRP A 363 10.18 7.81 -6.28
N GLN A 364 11.47 8.03 -6.55
CA GLN A 364 11.90 8.83 -7.69
C GLN A 364 11.37 8.26 -9.01
N ILE A 365 11.49 6.95 -9.22
CA ILE A 365 11.03 6.27 -10.45
C ILE A 365 9.53 6.49 -10.66
N TRP A 366 8.74 6.28 -9.61
CA TRP A 366 7.28 6.35 -9.71
C TRP A 366 6.77 7.79 -9.78
N SER A 367 7.39 8.73 -9.07
CA SER A 367 7.03 10.15 -9.13
C SER A 367 7.37 10.79 -10.47
N GLU A 368 8.54 10.51 -11.05
CA GLU A 368 8.88 10.98 -12.40
C GLU A 368 7.90 10.46 -13.45
N LYS A 369 7.58 9.17 -13.38
CA LYS A 369 6.58 8.56 -14.27
C LYS A 369 5.19 9.16 -14.08
N PHE A 370 4.81 9.45 -12.83
CA PHE A 370 3.54 10.08 -12.51
C PHE A 370 3.48 11.53 -12.97
N ASN A 371 4.54 12.33 -12.77
CA ASN A 371 4.62 13.70 -13.24
C ASN A 371 4.49 13.79 -14.78
N LYS A 372 5.13 12.87 -15.52
CA LYS A 372 4.92 12.72 -16.96
C LYS A 372 3.47 12.39 -17.30
N THR A 373 2.83 11.52 -16.49
CA THR A 373 1.42 11.15 -16.65
C THR A 373 0.48 12.34 -16.41
N LEU A 374 0.83 13.27 -15.52
CA LEU A 374 0.10 14.53 -15.30
C LEU A 374 0.40 15.59 -16.35
N LYS A 375 1.30 15.34 -17.31
CA LYS A 375 1.81 16.30 -18.33
C LYS A 375 2.51 17.52 -17.72
N ILE A 376 3.17 17.32 -16.57
CA ILE A 376 4.01 18.35 -15.97
C ILE A 376 5.29 18.44 -16.79
N SER A 377 5.59 19.63 -17.30
CA SER A 377 6.89 19.92 -17.93
C SER A 377 7.94 19.99 -16.81
N ILE A 378 8.87 19.03 -16.81
CA ILE A 378 10.01 19.00 -15.89
C ILE A 378 11.17 19.78 -16.49
#